data_4e332a503226cb4a77b8f9df78ec9d4b
#
_entry.id   4e332a503226cb4a77b8f9df78ec9d4b
#
_cell.length_a   1.000
_cell.length_b   1.000
_cell.length_c   1.000
_cell.angle_alpha   90.00
_cell.angle_beta   90.00
_cell.angle_gamma   90.00
#
_symmetry.space_group_name_H-M   'P 1'
#
loop_
_entity.id
_entity.type
_entity.pdbx_description
1 polymer ?
#
loop_
_entity_poly.entity_id
_entity_poly.type
_entity_poly.pdbx_seq_one_letter_code
_entity_poly.pdbx_strand_id
1 'polypeptide(L)'
;MMCKIYIIELQKRGERMTKFVLFNSIKGGVGKSTLAAQTAVFLADFGRVSVMDCDPQQNLNRWLMRRNEAGETFQKKISPLPTDLDFSSKNLNQFDFVVIDSSGVDSKTGRKALLNADYLISPLKPSQADLDTILDHDDIIRQAKTINKKMHAFYLLNMCSTHHKDSEKNDTLTELKAADLASVVLDEVVFERKILRTSFSEGGSCFELKNNKSAKEIGTILTKILGV
;
A
#
# COMPACT_ATOMS: atom_id res chain seq x y z
N MET A 1 12.38 4.36 17.78
CA MET A 1 12.40 3.86 19.17
C MET A 1 11.01 3.50 19.68
N MET A 2 9.97 4.34 19.47
CA MET A 2 8.58 4.06 19.86
C MET A 2 7.98 2.80 19.19
N CYS A 3 8.23 2.56 17.92
CA CYS A 3 7.69 1.41 17.20
C CYS A 3 8.17 0.05 17.78
N LYS A 4 9.43 -0.07 18.16
CA LYS A 4 9.95 -1.28 18.84
C LYS A 4 9.28 -1.53 20.20
N ILE A 5 8.97 -0.47 20.94
CA ILE A 5 8.28 -0.58 22.24
C ILE A 5 6.85 -1.05 22.03
N TYR A 6 6.15 -0.51 21.04
CA TYR A 6 4.77 -0.90 20.68
C TYR A 6 4.68 -2.36 20.22
N ILE A 7 5.61 -2.81 19.38
CA ILE A 7 5.69 -4.21 18.93
C ILE A 7 5.95 -5.15 20.14
N ILE A 8 6.83 -4.76 21.06
CA ILE A 8 7.12 -5.54 22.29
C ILE A 8 5.90 -5.59 23.23
N GLU A 9 5.10 -4.53 23.31
CA GLU A 9 3.86 -4.53 24.10
C GLU A 9 2.78 -5.42 23.50
N LEU A 10 2.63 -5.46 22.15
CA LEU A 10 1.72 -6.37 21.47
C LEU A 10 2.14 -7.85 21.63
N GLN A 11 3.43 -8.13 21.61
CA GLN A 11 3.97 -9.48 21.90
C GLN A 11 3.57 -9.99 23.28
N LYS A 12 3.52 -9.12 24.27
CA LYS A 12 3.12 -9.46 25.64
C LYS A 12 1.63 -9.74 25.78
N ARG A 13 0.79 -9.29 24.80
CA ARG A 13 -0.68 -9.47 24.81
C ARG A 13 -1.17 -10.70 24.05
N GLY A 14 -0.29 -11.47 23.39
CA GLY A 14 -0.67 -12.61 22.54
C GLY A 14 -1.43 -12.20 21.26
N GLU A 15 -1.37 -10.94 20.86
CA GLU A 15 -1.99 -10.43 19.64
C GLU A 15 -1.16 -10.79 18.40
N ARG A 16 -1.81 -10.88 17.23
CA ARG A 16 -1.14 -11.11 15.96
C ARG A 16 -0.07 -10.04 15.73
N MET A 17 1.18 -10.48 15.61
CA MET A 17 2.33 -9.58 15.50
C MET A 17 2.47 -8.97 14.10
N THR A 18 2.12 -9.73 13.06
CA THR A 18 2.27 -9.31 11.66
C THR A 18 1.17 -8.34 11.26
N LYS A 19 1.56 -7.18 10.71
CA LYS A 19 0.63 -6.19 10.14
C LYS A 19 0.49 -6.38 8.64
N PHE A 20 -0.74 -6.42 8.14
CA PHE A 20 -1.06 -6.57 6.72
C PHE A 20 -1.46 -5.23 6.12
N VAL A 21 -0.68 -4.77 5.14
CA VAL A 21 -0.91 -3.53 4.38
C VAL A 21 -1.33 -3.90 2.97
N LEU A 22 -2.60 -3.69 2.64
CA LEU A 22 -3.19 -4.04 1.35
C LEU A 22 -3.30 -2.81 0.45
N PHE A 23 -2.81 -2.93 -0.77
CA PHE A 23 -3.09 -2.01 -1.87
C PHE A 23 -4.16 -2.61 -2.77
N ASN A 24 -5.33 -1.96 -2.83
CA ASN A 24 -6.46 -2.41 -3.64
C ASN A 24 -7.19 -1.22 -4.25
N SER A 25 -7.70 -1.38 -5.48
CA SER A 25 -8.49 -0.37 -6.19
C SER A 25 -9.15 -1.03 -7.39
N ILE A 26 -10.40 -0.69 -7.69
CA ILE A 26 -11.13 -1.18 -8.88
C ILE A 26 -10.41 -0.81 -10.17
N LYS A 27 -9.85 0.40 -10.23
CA LYS A 27 -9.17 0.89 -11.45
C LYS A 27 -7.78 0.30 -11.64
N GLY A 28 -7.51 -0.05 -12.89
CA GLY A 28 -6.17 -0.40 -13.35
C GLY A 28 -5.27 0.82 -13.54
N GLY A 29 -3.96 0.66 -13.41
CA GLY A 29 -2.99 1.70 -13.73
C GLY A 29 -2.96 2.91 -12.78
N VAL A 30 -3.52 2.78 -11.58
CA VAL A 30 -3.48 3.83 -10.52
C VAL A 30 -2.24 3.76 -9.64
N GLY A 31 -1.30 2.82 -9.91
CA GLY A 31 -0.01 2.72 -9.23
C GLY A 31 0.03 1.83 -7.98
N LYS A 32 -0.92 0.91 -7.79
CA LYS A 32 -0.94 -0.05 -6.66
C LYS A 32 0.40 -0.76 -6.46
N SER A 33 0.86 -1.50 -7.46
CA SER A 33 2.11 -2.27 -7.38
C SER A 33 3.33 -1.39 -7.10
N THR A 34 3.38 -0.19 -7.70
CA THR A 34 4.46 0.76 -7.44
C THR A 34 4.44 1.23 -5.99
N LEU A 35 3.29 1.65 -5.46
CA LEU A 35 3.18 2.07 -4.07
C LEU A 35 3.43 0.93 -3.09
N ALA A 36 2.97 -0.30 -3.41
CA ALA A 36 3.25 -1.49 -2.62
C ALA A 36 4.77 -1.75 -2.51
N ALA A 37 5.50 -1.67 -3.63
CA ALA A 37 6.96 -1.80 -3.64
C ALA A 37 7.65 -0.71 -2.81
N GLN A 38 7.25 0.58 -2.97
CA GLN A 38 7.78 1.67 -2.17
C GLN A 38 7.53 1.42 -0.67
N THR A 39 6.32 1.01 -0.32
CA THR A 39 5.93 0.72 1.06
C THR A 39 6.72 -0.44 1.65
N ALA A 40 6.95 -1.50 0.90
CA ALA A 40 7.75 -2.64 1.37
C ALA A 40 9.18 -2.21 1.72
N VAL A 41 9.81 -1.38 0.87
CA VAL A 41 11.17 -0.87 1.14
C VAL A 41 11.18 0.12 2.31
N PHE A 42 10.17 0.98 2.43
CA PHE A 42 10.02 1.89 3.58
C PHE A 42 9.91 1.11 4.89
N LEU A 43 9.02 0.12 4.95
CA LEU A 43 8.78 -0.68 6.16
C LEU A 43 9.98 -1.54 6.56
N ALA A 44 10.89 -1.86 5.63
CA ALA A 44 12.10 -2.61 5.93
C ALA A 44 13.08 -1.87 6.87
N ASP A 45 12.90 -0.56 7.10
CA ASP A 45 13.61 0.19 8.15
C ASP A 45 13.04 -0.07 9.55
N PHE A 46 11.81 -0.58 9.63
CA PHE A 46 11.08 -0.77 10.89
C PHE A 46 10.94 -2.23 11.30
N GLY A 47 11.12 -3.16 10.37
CA GLY A 47 10.99 -4.59 10.67
C GLY A 47 11.23 -5.51 9.48
N ARG A 48 10.93 -6.79 9.67
CA ARG A 48 11.02 -7.82 8.63
C ARG A 48 9.80 -7.73 7.73
N VAL A 49 10.03 -7.58 6.44
CA VAL A 49 8.97 -7.35 5.45
C VAL A 49 8.86 -8.51 4.47
N SER A 50 7.63 -8.86 4.17
CA SER A 50 7.32 -9.73 3.05
C SER A 50 6.30 -9.07 2.13
N VAL A 51 6.25 -9.54 0.88
CA VAL A 51 5.27 -9.10 -0.12
C VAL A 51 4.46 -10.29 -0.63
N MET A 52 3.17 -10.03 -0.90
CA MET A 52 2.25 -10.98 -1.52
C MET A 52 1.61 -10.30 -2.73
N ASP A 53 1.82 -10.86 -3.91
CA ASP A 53 1.27 -10.34 -5.16
C ASP A 53 0.04 -11.14 -5.59
N CYS A 54 -1.14 -10.60 -5.29
CA CYS A 54 -2.43 -11.18 -5.64
C CYS A 54 -2.99 -10.66 -6.97
N ASP A 55 -2.23 -9.84 -7.71
CA ASP A 55 -2.62 -9.36 -9.04
C ASP A 55 -2.21 -10.39 -10.11
N PRO A 56 -3.11 -10.81 -11.01
CA PRO A 56 -2.76 -11.68 -12.13
C PRO A 56 -1.62 -11.15 -13.01
N GLN A 57 -1.40 -9.83 -13.04
CA GLN A 57 -0.30 -9.22 -13.79
C GLN A 57 1.07 -9.45 -13.13
N GLN A 58 1.12 -9.83 -11.85
CA GLN A 58 2.34 -10.16 -11.12
C GLN A 58 3.42 -9.05 -11.17
N ASN A 59 3.00 -7.79 -11.13
CA ASN A 59 3.92 -6.65 -11.26
C ASN A 59 4.84 -6.50 -10.04
N LEU A 60 4.32 -6.74 -8.84
CA LEU A 60 5.11 -6.69 -7.60
C LEU A 60 6.12 -7.84 -7.54
N ASN A 61 5.73 -9.06 -7.96
CA ASN A 61 6.65 -10.19 -8.05
C ASN A 61 7.74 -9.96 -9.08
N ARG A 62 7.43 -9.40 -10.25
CA ARG A 62 8.45 -9.02 -11.25
C ARG A 62 9.41 -7.96 -10.72
N TRP A 63 8.91 -6.99 -9.95
CA TRP A 63 9.77 -6.02 -9.26
C TRP A 63 10.71 -6.72 -8.27
N LEU A 64 10.18 -7.65 -7.45
CA LEU A 64 10.99 -8.39 -6.49
C LEU A 64 12.05 -9.29 -7.15
N MET A 65 11.73 -9.90 -8.30
CA MET A 65 12.72 -10.66 -9.08
C MET A 65 13.89 -9.76 -9.52
N ARG A 66 13.60 -8.61 -10.14
CA ARG A 66 14.64 -7.64 -10.54
C ARG A 66 15.47 -7.16 -9.34
N ARG A 67 14.81 -6.94 -8.18
CA ARG A 67 15.48 -6.57 -6.95
C ARG A 67 16.49 -7.64 -6.51
N ASN A 68 16.09 -8.90 -6.55
CA ASN A 68 16.96 -10.03 -6.17
C ASN A 68 18.10 -10.22 -7.17
N GLU A 69 17.85 -10.04 -8.46
CA GLU A 69 18.87 -10.10 -9.52
C GLU A 69 19.93 -8.98 -9.37
N ALA A 70 19.52 -7.81 -8.90
CA ALA A 70 20.43 -6.69 -8.63
C ALA A 70 21.35 -6.93 -7.41
N GLY A 71 21.11 -7.96 -6.63
CA GLY A 71 21.96 -8.45 -5.54
C GLY A 71 22.25 -7.38 -4.48
N GLU A 72 23.54 -7.09 -4.25
CA GLU A 72 23.97 -6.15 -3.22
C GLU A 72 23.64 -4.68 -3.48
N THR A 73 23.12 -4.35 -4.67
CA THR A 73 22.66 -2.98 -5.00
C THR A 73 21.56 -2.52 -4.04
N PHE A 74 20.70 -3.45 -3.60
CA PHE A 74 19.62 -3.18 -2.66
C PHE A 74 19.82 -3.95 -1.34
N GLN A 75 20.16 -3.23 -0.29
CA GLN A 75 20.50 -3.83 1.01
C GLN A 75 19.27 -4.33 1.80
N LYS A 76 18.09 -3.74 1.56
CA LYS A 76 16.87 -4.11 2.28
C LYS A 76 16.29 -5.41 1.73
N LYS A 77 16.27 -6.44 2.56
CA LYS A 77 15.75 -7.76 2.19
C LYS A 77 14.23 -7.78 2.31
N ILE A 78 13.57 -8.22 1.23
CA ILE A 78 12.12 -8.39 1.15
C ILE A 78 11.86 -9.80 0.63
N SER A 79 11.00 -10.55 1.29
CA SER A 79 10.71 -11.94 0.96
C SER A 79 9.39 -12.07 0.21
N PRO A 80 9.25 -12.97 -0.79
CA PRO A 80 7.95 -13.28 -1.38
C PRO A 80 7.11 -14.15 -0.45
N LEU A 81 5.79 -14.02 -0.55
CA LEU A 81 4.82 -14.97 0.01
C LEU A 81 3.92 -15.52 -1.10
N PRO A 82 3.53 -16.80 -1.03
CA PRO A 82 2.57 -17.38 -1.95
C PRO A 82 1.17 -16.80 -1.72
N THR A 83 0.37 -16.74 -2.80
CA THR A 83 -0.98 -16.15 -2.78
C THR A 83 -2.05 -17.05 -2.16
N ASP A 84 -1.78 -18.34 -2.03
CA ASP A 84 -2.66 -19.33 -1.41
C ASP A 84 -2.45 -19.47 0.11
N LEU A 85 -1.58 -18.63 0.68
CA LEU A 85 -1.23 -18.65 2.08
C LEU A 85 -2.48 -18.45 2.97
N ASP A 86 -2.52 -19.23 4.03
CA ASP A 86 -3.48 -19.02 5.12
C ASP A 86 -3.00 -17.84 6.00
N PHE A 87 -3.81 -16.79 6.08
CA PHE A 87 -3.54 -15.60 6.91
C PHE A 87 -3.48 -15.89 8.42
N SER A 88 -3.97 -17.05 8.86
CA SER A 88 -3.84 -17.52 10.24
C SER A 88 -2.54 -18.30 10.49
N SER A 89 -1.74 -18.55 9.46
CA SER A 89 -0.52 -19.36 9.56
C SER A 89 0.50 -18.75 10.51
N LYS A 90 1.02 -19.55 11.44
CA LYS A 90 2.11 -19.17 12.35
C LYS A 90 3.40 -18.78 11.61
N ASN A 91 3.57 -19.27 10.38
CA ASN A 91 4.72 -18.90 9.55
C ASN A 91 4.78 -17.41 9.22
N LEU A 92 3.65 -16.69 9.32
CA LEU A 92 3.59 -15.25 9.14
C LEU A 92 4.23 -14.48 10.30
N ASN A 93 4.30 -15.06 11.51
CA ASN A 93 4.87 -14.41 12.68
C ASN A 93 6.39 -14.12 12.55
N GLN A 94 7.04 -14.67 11.52
CA GLN A 94 8.43 -14.31 11.19
C GLN A 94 8.54 -12.92 10.54
N PHE A 95 7.43 -12.33 10.08
CA PHE A 95 7.39 -11.00 9.48
C PHE A 95 6.66 -10.03 10.40
N ASP A 96 7.16 -8.81 10.46
CA ASP A 96 6.52 -7.70 11.17
C ASP A 96 5.47 -7.03 10.27
N PHE A 97 5.73 -7.03 8.94
CA PHE A 97 4.82 -6.49 7.93
C PHE A 97 4.69 -7.40 6.72
N VAL A 98 3.48 -7.50 6.19
CA VAL A 98 3.19 -8.11 4.88
C VAL A 98 2.50 -7.06 4.01
N VAL A 99 3.12 -6.69 2.91
CA VAL A 99 2.55 -5.77 1.92
C VAL A 99 1.92 -6.58 0.80
N ILE A 100 0.65 -6.31 0.53
CA ILE A 100 -0.15 -7.08 -0.42
C ILE A 100 -0.55 -6.17 -1.59
N ASP A 101 -0.24 -6.58 -2.80
CA ASP A 101 -0.74 -5.96 -4.04
C ASP A 101 -1.90 -6.78 -4.60
N SER A 102 -3.01 -6.14 -4.95
CA SER A 102 -4.20 -6.83 -5.42
C SER A 102 -4.88 -6.07 -6.56
N SER A 103 -5.32 -6.80 -7.59
CA SER A 103 -6.12 -6.27 -8.68
C SER A 103 -7.57 -6.19 -8.29
N GLY A 104 -8.08 -5.09 -7.81
CA GLY A 104 -9.53 -4.97 -7.62
C GLY A 104 -10.14 -6.13 -6.80
N VAL A 105 -11.46 -6.10 -6.67
CA VAL A 105 -12.18 -6.88 -5.66
C VAL A 105 -12.63 -8.25 -6.10
N ASP A 106 -12.66 -8.52 -7.37
CA ASP A 106 -13.33 -9.73 -7.91
C ASP A 106 -12.54 -11.03 -7.81
N SER A 107 -11.28 -10.99 -7.36
CA SER A 107 -10.51 -12.20 -7.14
C SER A 107 -10.81 -12.80 -5.75
N LYS A 108 -10.91 -14.13 -5.68
CA LYS A 108 -11.04 -14.86 -4.40
C LYS A 108 -9.90 -14.48 -3.41
N THR A 109 -8.70 -14.29 -3.93
CA THR A 109 -7.51 -13.92 -3.16
C THR A 109 -7.58 -12.48 -2.68
N GLY A 110 -8.02 -11.55 -3.52
CA GLY A 110 -8.23 -10.14 -3.15
C GLY A 110 -9.27 -9.98 -2.04
N ARG A 111 -10.38 -10.73 -2.10
CA ARG A 111 -11.39 -10.75 -1.02
C ARG A 111 -10.81 -11.29 0.28
N LYS A 112 -10.02 -12.37 0.23
CA LYS A 112 -9.34 -12.89 1.42
C LYS A 112 -8.37 -11.87 2.02
N ALA A 113 -7.60 -11.18 1.18
CA ALA A 113 -6.69 -10.14 1.62
C ALA A 113 -7.44 -8.99 2.32
N LEU A 114 -8.55 -8.53 1.73
CA LEU A 114 -9.39 -7.46 2.28
C LEU A 114 -9.94 -7.82 3.67
N LEU A 115 -10.39 -9.08 3.86
CA LEU A 115 -10.90 -9.55 5.14
C LEU A 115 -9.83 -9.72 6.23
N ASN A 116 -8.54 -9.70 5.86
CA ASN A 116 -7.43 -9.88 6.79
C ASN A 116 -6.52 -8.65 6.91
N ALA A 117 -6.69 -7.63 6.08
CA ALA A 117 -5.89 -6.42 6.11
C ALA A 117 -6.08 -5.64 7.43
N ASP A 118 -4.97 -5.15 7.99
CA ASP A 118 -5.01 -4.16 9.08
C ASP A 118 -5.13 -2.75 8.49
N TYR A 119 -4.47 -2.53 7.34
CA TYR A 119 -4.50 -1.26 6.61
C TYR A 119 -4.85 -1.53 5.15
N LEU A 120 -5.82 -0.80 4.63
CA LEU A 120 -6.15 -0.76 3.21
C LEU A 120 -5.81 0.62 2.68
N ILE A 121 -4.98 0.67 1.66
CA ILE A 121 -4.66 1.90 0.92
C ILE A 121 -5.20 1.73 -0.50
N SER A 122 -6.13 2.59 -0.87
CA SER A 122 -6.79 2.59 -2.17
C SER A 122 -6.32 3.79 -2.98
N PRO A 123 -5.30 3.62 -3.85
CA PRO A 123 -4.85 4.69 -4.71
C PRO A 123 -5.86 4.94 -5.84
N LEU A 124 -6.02 6.21 -6.19
CA LEU A 124 -6.80 6.67 -7.34
C LEU A 124 -6.11 7.88 -7.98
N LYS A 125 -6.37 8.09 -9.26
CA LYS A 125 -5.91 9.29 -9.97
C LYS A 125 -6.88 10.45 -9.74
N PRO A 126 -6.43 11.69 -9.82
CA PRO A 126 -7.32 12.85 -9.83
C PRO A 126 -8.02 12.95 -11.20
N SER A 127 -8.97 12.05 -11.46
CA SER A 127 -9.71 12.01 -12.73
C SER A 127 -11.17 11.63 -12.51
N GLN A 128 -12.06 12.17 -13.33
CA GLN A 128 -13.49 11.84 -13.30
C GLN A 128 -13.72 10.34 -13.42
N ALA A 129 -12.98 9.66 -14.32
CA ALA A 129 -13.13 8.23 -14.52
C ALA A 129 -12.80 7.39 -13.27
N ASP A 130 -11.90 7.85 -12.41
CA ASP A 130 -11.61 7.20 -11.12
C ASP A 130 -12.72 7.52 -10.10
N LEU A 131 -13.22 8.77 -10.05
CA LEU A 131 -14.32 9.19 -9.19
C LEU A 131 -15.61 8.41 -9.47
N ASP A 132 -15.94 8.17 -10.73
CA ASP A 132 -17.15 7.45 -11.15
C ASP A 132 -17.26 6.04 -10.55
N THR A 133 -16.15 5.46 -10.10
CA THR A 133 -16.11 4.09 -9.53
C THR A 133 -15.88 4.07 -8.02
N ILE A 134 -15.80 5.25 -7.40
CA ILE A 134 -15.39 5.32 -5.98
C ILE A 134 -16.47 4.75 -5.06
N LEU A 135 -17.74 5.03 -5.33
CA LEU A 135 -18.85 4.55 -4.53
C LEU A 135 -18.96 3.04 -4.56
N ASP A 136 -18.83 2.43 -5.75
CA ASP A 136 -18.84 0.97 -5.90
C ASP A 136 -17.68 0.33 -5.11
N HIS A 137 -16.51 0.95 -5.15
CA HIS A 137 -15.35 0.48 -4.39
C HIS A 137 -15.56 0.64 -2.88
N ASP A 138 -16.11 1.78 -2.46
CA ASP A 138 -16.35 2.06 -1.04
C ASP A 138 -17.42 1.15 -0.45
N ASP A 139 -18.45 0.78 -1.22
CA ASP A 139 -19.47 -0.19 -0.80
C ASP A 139 -18.85 -1.56 -0.49
N ILE A 140 -17.86 -1.99 -1.27
CA ILE A 140 -17.13 -3.22 -1.02
C ILE A 140 -16.29 -3.10 0.27
N ILE A 141 -15.64 -1.96 0.46
CA ILE A 141 -14.88 -1.68 1.69
C ILE A 141 -15.82 -1.65 2.89
N ARG A 142 -16.97 -1.02 2.76
CA ARG A 142 -18.02 -0.95 3.79
C ARG A 142 -18.48 -2.35 4.20
N GLN A 143 -18.78 -3.21 3.22
CA GLN A 143 -19.11 -4.61 3.48
C GLN A 143 -17.97 -5.37 4.15
N ALA A 144 -16.72 -5.22 3.69
CA ALA A 144 -15.57 -5.86 4.31
C ALA A 144 -15.38 -5.41 5.78
N LYS A 145 -15.60 -4.14 6.09
CA LYS A 145 -15.52 -3.60 7.46
C LYS A 145 -16.58 -4.15 8.40
N THR A 146 -17.70 -4.68 7.91
CA THR A 146 -18.69 -5.38 8.79
C THR A 146 -18.09 -6.64 9.39
N ILE A 147 -17.18 -7.31 8.68
CA ILE A 147 -16.49 -8.54 9.09
C ILE A 147 -15.14 -8.18 9.73
N ASN A 148 -14.31 -7.41 9.04
CA ASN A 148 -13.00 -6.97 9.51
C ASN A 148 -13.08 -5.57 10.14
N LYS A 149 -13.63 -5.52 11.38
CA LYS A 149 -13.84 -4.27 12.12
C LYS A 149 -12.55 -3.53 12.49
N LYS A 150 -11.38 -4.20 12.38
CA LYS A 150 -10.07 -3.62 12.73
C LYS A 150 -9.41 -2.91 11.54
N MET A 151 -9.96 -3.05 10.32
CA MET A 151 -9.36 -2.49 9.12
C MET A 151 -9.46 -0.98 9.09
N HIS A 152 -8.30 -0.33 8.98
CA HIS A 152 -8.20 1.10 8.67
C HIS A 152 -8.09 1.26 7.14
N ALA A 153 -9.07 1.91 6.53
CA ALA A 153 -9.14 2.08 5.08
C ALA A 153 -8.92 3.55 4.69
N PHE A 154 -8.11 3.76 3.65
CA PHE A 154 -7.69 5.08 3.19
C PHE A 154 -7.79 5.19 1.68
N TYR A 155 -8.31 6.33 1.20
CA TYR A 155 -8.15 6.78 -0.18
C TYR A 155 -6.95 7.70 -0.28
N LEU A 156 -6.09 7.45 -1.27
CA LEU A 156 -4.87 8.19 -1.52
C LEU A 156 -4.84 8.66 -2.99
N LEU A 157 -4.89 9.97 -3.21
CA LEU A 157 -4.64 10.50 -4.54
C LEU A 157 -3.19 10.25 -4.96
N ASN A 158 -3.04 9.57 -6.08
CA ASN A 158 -1.76 9.20 -6.66
C ASN A 158 -1.64 9.72 -8.10
N MET A 159 -0.42 9.84 -8.58
CA MET A 159 -0.12 10.37 -9.91
C MET A 159 -0.67 11.79 -10.14
N CYS A 160 -0.75 12.57 -9.06
CA CYS A 160 -1.12 13.98 -9.18
C CYS A 160 -0.10 14.75 -10.00
N SER A 161 -0.57 15.68 -10.82
CA SER A 161 0.29 16.56 -11.60
C SER A 161 1.19 17.41 -10.69
N THR A 162 2.44 17.56 -11.08
CA THR A 162 3.36 18.49 -10.39
C THR A 162 3.17 19.94 -10.87
N HIS A 163 2.29 20.17 -11.84
CA HIS A 163 2.06 21.51 -12.38
C HIS A 163 1.20 22.33 -11.42
N HIS A 164 1.72 23.49 -11.00
CA HIS A 164 1.11 24.32 -9.94
C HIS A 164 -0.25 24.96 -10.30
N LYS A 165 -0.59 25.04 -11.61
CA LYS A 165 -1.89 25.55 -12.10
C LYS A 165 -2.95 24.47 -12.26
N ASP A 166 -2.59 23.20 -11.99
CA ASP A 166 -3.51 22.08 -12.11
C ASP A 166 -4.41 22.03 -10.86
N SER A 167 -5.71 22.26 -11.04
CA SER A 167 -6.70 22.22 -9.97
C SER A 167 -7.28 20.83 -9.72
N GLU A 168 -7.13 19.88 -10.67
CA GLU A 168 -7.79 18.56 -10.63
C GLU A 168 -7.62 17.85 -9.28
N LYS A 169 -6.43 17.93 -8.70
CA LYS A 169 -6.14 17.37 -7.37
C LYS A 169 -7.07 17.96 -6.29
N ASN A 170 -7.24 19.28 -6.27
CA ASN A 170 -8.02 19.95 -5.23
C ASN A 170 -9.52 19.70 -5.43
N ASP A 171 -9.96 19.70 -6.69
CA ASP A 171 -11.35 19.45 -7.07
C ASP A 171 -11.71 18.01 -6.68
N THR A 172 -10.88 17.04 -7.04
CA THR A 172 -11.06 15.62 -6.65
C THR A 172 -11.07 15.43 -5.14
N LEU A 173 -10.16 16.06 -4.39
CA LEU A 173 -10.17 15.98 -2.92
C LEU A 173 -11.45 16.55 -2.33
N THR A 174 -11.97 17.63 -2.89
CA THR A 174 -13.20 18.26 -2.43
C THR A 174 -14.40 17.32 -2.62
N GLU A 175 -14.51 16.70 -3.80
CA GLU A 175 -15.57 15.74 -4.10
C GLU A 175 -15.49 14.49 -3.21
N LEU A 176 -14.30 13.90 -3.07
CA LEU A 176 -14.12 12.74 -2.20
C LEU A 176 -14.48 13.02 -0.75
N LYS A 177 -14.12 14.20 -0.22
CA LYS A 177 -14.44 14.59 1.17
C LYS A 177 -15.89 14.92 1.37
N ALA A 178 -16.60 15.32 0.33
CA ALA A 178 -18.04 15.57 0.37
C ALA A 178 -18.86 14.28 0.31
N ALA A 179 -18.27 13.18 -0.19
CA ALA A 179 -18.94 11.88 -0.26
C ALA A 179 -18.97 11.19 1.11
N ASP A 180 -20.06 10.46 1.38
CA ASP A 180 -20.18 9.58 2.57
C ASP A 180 -19.41 8.28 2.33
N LEU A 181 -18.12 8.29 2.64
CA LEU A 181 -17.22 7.14 2.44
C LEU A 181 -16.91 6.43 3.75
N ALA A 182 -16.81 5.09 3.69
CA ALA A 182 -16.35 4.25 4.80
C ALA A 182 -14.83 4.36 5.04
N SER A 183 -14.13 4.93 4.08
CA SER A 183 -12.68 5.11 4.08
C SER A 183 -12.30 6.55 4.37
N VAL A 184 -11.15 6.76 5.01
CA VAL A 184 -10.60 8.10 5.26
C VAL A 184 -9.93 8.61 3.99
N VAL A 185 -10.31 9.79 3.52
CA VAL A 185 -9.63 10.48 2.42
C VAL A 185 -8.43 11.24 2.98
N LEU A 186 -7.23 10.91 2.49
CA LEU A 186 -6.00 11.59 2.92
C LEU A 186 -5.88 12.97 2.27
N ASP A 187 -5.37 13.94 3.02
CA ASP A 187 -5.03 15.27 2.49
C ASP A 187 -3.73 15.24 1.67
N GLU A 188 -2.82 14.39 2.09
CA GLU A 188 -1.55 14.17 1.43
C GLU A 188 -1.77 13.40 0.12
N VAL A 189 -0.96 13.74 -0.89
CA VAL A 189 -1.04 13.13 -2.22
C VAL A 189 0.33 12.68 -2.69
N VAL A 190 0.37 11.74 -3.62
CA VAL A 190 1.59 11.32 -4.30
C VAL A 190 1.61 11.93 -5.70
N PHE A 191 2.66 12.70 -6.01
CA PHE A 191 2.82 13.30 -7.31
C PHE A 191 3.43 12.33 -8.32
N GLU A 192 3.00 12.48 -9.59
CA GLU A 192 3.60 11.73 -10.68
C GLU A 192 5.05 12.18 -10.92
N ARG A 193 6.01 11.29 -10.66
CA ARG A 193 7.42 11.56 -10.87
C ARG A 193 8.11 10.38 -11.56
N LYS A 194 8.98 10.70 -12.51
CA LYS A 194 9.77 9.69 -13.24
C LYS A 194 10.51 8.74 -12.31
N ILE A 195 11.01 9.24 -11.17
CA ILE A 195 11.79 8.45 -10.21
C ILE A 195 11.03 7.24 -9.67
N LEU A 196 9.70 7.33 -9.47
CA LEU A 196 8.88 6.21 -9.01
C LEU A 196 8.79 5.10 -10.06
N ARG A 197 8.69 5.49 -11.35
CA ARG A 197 8.66 4.52 -12.46
C ARG A 197 10.02 3.89 -12.69
N THR A 198 11.10 4.70 -12.72
CA THR A 198 12.44 4.19 -12.99
C THR A 198 12.94 3.31 -11.85
N SER A 199 12.80 3.71 -10.59
CA SER A 199 13.18 2.86 -9.46
C SER A 199 12.41 1.54 -9.44
N PHE A 200 11.10 1.57 -9.69
CA PHE A 200 10.29 0.35 -9.77
C PHE A 200 10.74 -0.58 -10.91
N SER A 201 11.07 -0.02 -12.09
CA SER A 201 11.53 -0.83 -13.24
C SER A 201 12.89 -1.50 -12.99
N GLU A 202 13.69 -0.99 -12.07
CA GLU A 202 15.01 -1.50 -11.69
C GLU A 202 14.98 -2.42 -10.44
N GLY A 203 13.81 -2.68 -9.86
CA GLY A 203 13.69 -3.43 -8.61
C GLY A 203 13.99 -2.63 -7.34
N GLY A 204 14.22 -1.32 -7.50
CA GLY A 204 14.52 -0.39 -6.41
C GLY A 204 13.33 0.38 -5.89
N SER A 205 13.63 1.37 -5.05
CA SER A 205 12.66 2.27 -4.44
C SER A 205 13.21 3.69 -4.35
N CYS A 206 12.33 4.68 -4.32
CA CYS A 206 12.71 6.06 -4.07
C CYS A 206 13.38 6.25 -2.70
N PHE A 207 13.12 5.37 -1.73
CA PHE A 207 13.73 5.41 -0.40
C PHE A 207 15.22 4.99 -0.40
N GLU A 208 15.69 4.38 -1.47
CA GLU A 208 17.10 3.98 -1.63
C GLU A 208 17.91 5.00 -2.45
N LEU A 209 17.26 6.07 -2.91
CA LEU A 209 17.86 7.14 -3.67
C LEU A 209 17.96 8.42 -2.83
N LYS A 210 19.13 9.06 -2.87
CA LYS A 210 19.39 10.25 -2.04
C LYS A 210 18.53 11.45 -2.46
N ASN A 211 18.07 12.21 -1.48
CA ASN A 211 17.50 13.57 -1.61
C ASN A 211 16.36 13.70 -2.65
N ASN A 212 15.40 12.79 -2.65
CA ASN A 212 14.28 12.92 -3.55
C ASN A 212 12.95 13.27 -2.84
N LYS A 213 12.14 14.06 -3.53
CA LYS A 213 10.84 14.53 -2.99
C LYS A 213 9.84 13.40 -2.80
N SER A 214 9.87 12.37 -3.66
CA SER A 214 8.93 11.25 -3.58
C SER A 214 9.11 10.44 -2.29
N ALA A 215 10.34 10.21 -1.86
CA ALA A 215 10.60 9.51 -0.60
C ALA A 215 10.05 10.29 0.60
N LYS A 216 10.19 11.62 0.60
CA LYS A 216 9.64 12.47 1.67
C LYS A 216 8.10 12.45 1.66
N GLU A 217 7.48 12.58 0.50
CA GLU A 217 6.02 12.57 0.33
C GLU A 217 5.43 11.24 0.80
N ILE A 218 5.89 10.13 0.24
CA ILE A 218 5.39 8.79 0.55
C ILE A 218 5.73 8.43 2.00
N GLY A 219 6.92 8.75 2.50
CA GLY A 219 7.31 8.50 3.88
C GLY A 219 6.41 9.21 4.89
N THR A 220 6.06 10.48 4.65
CA THR A 220 5.11 11.23 5.49
C THR A 220 3.74 10.54 5.53
N ILE A 221 3.22 10.12 4.36
CA ILE A 221 1.95 9.41 4.25
C ILE A 221 1.98 8.10 5.04
N LEU A 222 3.00 7.28 4.79
CA LEU A 222 3.12 5.96 5.43
C LEU A 222 3.31 6.06 6.94
N THR A 223 4.12 7.01 7.41
CA THR A 223 4.26 7.27 8.85
C THR A 223 2.93 7.65 9.49
N LYS A 224 2.15 8.52 8.84
CA LYS A 224 0.83 8.93 9.33
C LYS A 224 -0.16 7.76 9.38
N ILE A 225 -0.20 6.92 8.33
CA ILE A 225 -1.14 5.77 8.23
C ILE A 225 -0.76 4.65 9.19
N LEU A 226 0.52 4.28 9.22
CA LEU A 226 0.99 3.05 9.86
C LEU A 226 1.49 3.26 11.29
N GLY A 227 1.71 4.51 11.70
CA GLY A 227 2.18 4.87 13.04
C GLY A 227 3.64 4.47 13.30
N VAL A 228 4.50 4.48 12.27
CA VAL A 228 5.92 4.07 12.33
C VAL A 228 6.87 5.25 12.18
#